data_772d90e5ec55af5dca66f25d140c72ea
#
_entry.id   772d90e5ec55af5dca66f25d140c72ea
#
_cell.length_a   1.000
_cell.length_b   1.000
_cell.length_c   1.000
_cell.angle_alpha   90.00
_cell.angle_beta   90.00
_cell.angle_gamma   90.00
#
_symmetry.space_group_name_H-M   'P 1'
#
loop_
_entity.id
_entity.type
_entity.pdbx_description
1 polymer ?
#
loop_
_entity_poly.entity_id
_entity_poly.type
_entity_poly.pdbx_seq_one_letter_code
_entity_poly.pdbx_strand_id
1 'polypeptide(L)'
;EMCIRDSPYYNAKAVAMRVDCHYRTEDTDQQADPEAKGKARNEDMDCKDEKNDIASMMLLLRNQFHFRYNSVMKYVEYQPKEKGWYGYRPVEPRVMKRMTLEVQLAGLRVSIKDVRNFLESDYIKNYNPIEEYLYLCHNKWDGKDHIRALARTVPTNNPYWADWFYTWFLGMVDQWRGYTHRQYGNSVAPLLISKQGFNKSTFCRRLLPPELQWGYSDNLILSEKRQVYQAMAQFMLINLDEFNQISPQVQQGFLKNLIQLPTLKYKPPYGSHVMEFPRLASFIATSNMNDILTDPSGNRRFIGIELTGPIDVSVRPNHQQLFAQALVALGNGEKCYFDAEQVKLIMQSNCQFEVVQPID
;
A
#
# COMPACT_ATOMS: atom_id res chain seq x y z
N GLU A 1 13.38 15.14 -21.94
CA GLU A 1 11.90 15.28 -22.11
C GLU A 1 11.31 13.91 -22.37
N MET A 2 11.07 13.14 -21.35
CA MET A 2 10.30 11.89 -21.45
C MET A 2 8.88 12.21 -20.98
N CYS A 3 7.99 12.28 -21.96
CA CYS A 3 6.61 12.71 -21.79
C CYS A 3 5.83 11.84 -20.82
N ILE A 4 5.18 12.50 -19.88
CA ILE A 4 4.11 12.03 -18.98
C ILE A 4 2.85 11.55 -19.78
N ARG A 5 2.96 11.28 -21.08
CA ARG A 5 1.82 10.95 -21.95
C ARG A 5 1.44 9.47 -22.03
N ASP A 6 2.20 8.56 -21.43
CA ASP A 6 1.95 7.11 -21.54
C ASP A 6 1.41 6.47 -20.25
N SER A 7 0.80 7.25 -19.37
CA SER A 7 0.00 6.72 -18.27
C SER A 7 -1.39 6.34 -18.81
N PRO A 8 -1.90 5.11 -18.59
CA PRO A 8 -3.23 4.68 -19.06
C PRO A 8 -4.40 5.47 -18.48
N TYR A 9 -4.14 6.44 -17.61
CA TYR A 9 -5.17 7.28 -16.94
C TYR A 9 -5.55 8.57 -17.68
N TYR A 10 -4.92 8.92 -18.83
CA TYR A 10 -5.22 10.18 -19.52
C TYR A 10 -6.22 10.06 -20.67
N ASN A 11 -6.80 8.89 -20.96
CA ASN A 11 -7.77 8.68 -22.04
C ASN A 11 -9.24 8.56 -21.58
N ALA A 12 -9.63 9.21 -20.47
CA ALA A 12 -11.00 9.19 -19.98
C ALA A 12 -11.85 10.38 -20.43
N LYS A 13 -11.62 10.92 -21.64
CA LYS A 13 -12.47 11.98 -22.23
C LYS A 13 -13.09 11.67 -23.60
N ALA A 14 -13.12 10.45 -24.01
CA ALA A 14 -13.70 10.10 -25.32
C ALA A 14 -14.34 8.72 -25.37
N VAL A 15 -15.27 8.37 -24.49
CA VAL A 15 -16.28 7.33 -24.76
C VAL A 15 -17.57 7.67 -24.04
N ALA A 16 -18.23 8.70 -24.50
CA ALA A 16 -19.67 8.89 -24.33
C ALA A 16 -20.27 8.97 -25.72
N MET A 17 -20.45 7.81 -26.38
CA MET A 17 -21.30 7.74 -27.58
C MET A 17 -21.78 6.31 -27.81
N ARG A 18 -23.11 6.21 -27.79
CA ARG A 18 -23.97 5.35 -28.60
C ARG A 18 -23.70 3.86 -28.62
N VAL A 19 -24.48 3.13 -27.84
CA VAL A 19 -24.86 1.77 -28.17
C VAL A 19 -26.16 1.86 -28.99
N ASP A 20 -26.05 1.94 -30.30
CA ASP A 20 -27.14 1.66 -31.22
C ASP A 20 -27.14 0.15 -31.49
N CYS A 21 -28.09 -0.54 -30.84
CA CYS A 21 -28.39 -1.94 -31.14
C CYS A 21 -29.18 -2.01 -32.44
N HIS A 22 -28.49 -2.31 -33.55
CA HIS A 22 -29.14 -2.80 -34.75
C HIS A 22 -29.07 -4.35 -34.74
N TYR A 23 -30.14 -4.98 -34.34
CA TYR A 23 -30.39 -6.38 -34.66
C TYR A 23 -31.34 -6.44 -35.85
N ARG A 24 -30.83 -6.96 -37.01
CA ARG A 24 -31.64 -7.42 -38.12
C ARG A 24 -32.36 -8.70 -37.70
N THR A 25 -33.68 -8.72 -37.79
CA THR A 25 -34.49 -9.92 -37.73
C THR A 25 -34.56 -10.52 -39.14
N GLU A 26 -34.05 -11.72 -39.33
CA GLU A 26 -34.40 -12.55 -40.45
C GLU A 26 -35.59 -13.41 -40.07
N ASP A 27 -36.71 -13.25 -40.82
CA ASP A 27 -37.93 -14.03 -40.69
C ASP A 27 -37.68 -15.48 -41.14
N THR A 28 -37.87 -16.42 -40.24
CA THR A 28 -38.15 -17.82 -40.60
C THR A 28 -39.43 -18.24 -39.89
N ASP A 29 -40.51 -18.31 -40.67
CA ASP A 29 -41.77 -18.90 -40.26
C ASP A 29 -41.62 -20.39 -39.94
N GLN A 30 -41.66 -20.76 -38.68
CA GLN A 30 -41.99 -22.11 -38.23
C GLN A 30 -43.07 -22.02 -37.16
N GLN A 31 -44.16 -22.76 -37.37
CA GLN A 31 -45.30 -22.90 -36.49
C GLN A 31 -44.86 -23.49 -35.16
N ALA A 32 -44.93 -22.68 -34.10
CA ALA A 32 -44.62 -23.05 -32.72
C ALA A 32 -45.91 -23.13 -31.91
N ASP A 33 -45.99 -24.17 -31.09
CA ASP A 33 -47.03 -24.53 -30.15
C ASP A 33 -47.43 -23.35 -29.24
N PRO A 34 -48.75 -23.07 -29.00
CA PRO A 34 -49.21 -21.94 -28.21
C PRO A 34 -48.74 -21.95 -26.73
N GLU A 35 -48.51 -23.14 -26.14
CA GLU A 35 -48.00 -23.25 -24.77
C GLU A 35 -46.53 -22.82 -24.61
N ALA A 36 -45.70 -23.02 -25.63
CA ALA A 36 -44.30 -22.61 -25.60
C ALA A 36 -44.14 -21.07 -25.67
N LYS A 37 -45.07 -20.37 -26.34
CA LYS A 37 -45.07 -18.90 -26.44
C LYS A 37 -45.42 -18.20 -25.12
N GLY A 38 -46.17 -18.83 -24.25
CA GLY A 38 -46.55 -18.30 -22.92
C GLY A 38 -45.37 -18.33 -21.93
N LYS A 39 -44.59 -19.43 -21.93
CA LYS A 39 -43.41 -19.56 -21.05
C LYS A 39 -42.25 -18.65 -21.49
N ALA A 40 -41.97 -18.59 -22.79
CA ALA A 40 -40.92 -17.72 -23.31
C ALA A 40 -41.18 -16.22 -23.09
N ARG A 41 -42.48 -15.79 -23.17
CA ARG A 41 -42.86 -14.39 -22.87
C ARG A 41 -42.72 -14.03 -21.39
N ASN A 42 -43.01 -14.96 -20.47
CA ASN A 42 -42.84 -14.72 -19.03
C ASN A 42 -41.35 -14.68 -18.64
N GLU A 43 -40.52 -15.56 -19.18
CA GLU A 43 -39.06 -15.56 -18.93
C GLU A 43 -38.37 -14.31 -19.52
N ASP A 44 -38.76 -13.83 -20.69
CA ASP A 44 -38.24 -12.60 -21.29
C ASP A 44 -38.72 -11.33 -20.54
N MET A 45 -39.94 -11.33 -19.98
CA MET A 45 -40.46 -10.21 -19.18
C MET A 45 -39.78 -10.17 -17.82
N ASP A 46 -39.66 -11.30 -17.12
CA ASP A 46 -38.91 -11.37 -15.85
C ASP A 46 -37.43 -10.97 -16.02
N CYS A 47 -36.78 -11.40 -17.11
CA CYS A 47 -35.40 -11.05 -17.39
C CYS A 47 -35.21 -9.53 -17.73
N LYS A 48 -36.21 -8.89 -18.33
CA LYS A 48 -36.18 -7.43 -18.58
C LYS A 48 -36.42 -6.62 -17.30
N ASP A 49 -37.30 -7.10 -16.42
CA ASP A 49 -37.58 -6.47 -15.14
C ASP A 49 -36.38 -6.59 -14.19
N GLU A 50 -35.71 -7.75 -14.12
CA GLU A 50 -34.48 -7.92 -13.34
C GLU A 50 -33.32 -7.02 -13.81
N LYS A 51 -33.13 -6.86 -15.13
CA LYS A 51 -32.12 -5.96 -15.67
C LYS A 51 -32.41 -4.50 -15.32
N ASN A 52 -33.66 -4.11 -15.28
CA ASN A 52 -34.08 -2.77 -14.89
C ASN A 52 -33.87 -2.55 -13.39
N ASP A 53 -34.12 -3.56 -12.55
CA ASP A 53 -33.93 -3.51 -11.10
C ASP A 53 -32.46 -3.36 -10.72
N ILE A 54 -31.53 -4.07 -11.39
CA ILE A 54 -30.08 -3.94 -11.16
C ILE A 54 -29.59 -2.52 -11.54
N ALA A 55 -30.01 -2.00 -12.69
CA ALA A 55 -29.63 -0.64 -13.11
C ALA A 55 -30.16 0.42 -12.13
N SER A 56 -31.41 0.26 -11.68
CA SER A 56 -32.05 1.15 -10.71
C SER A 56 -31.37 1.08 -9.33
N MET A 57 -30.97 -0.11 -8.89
CA MET A 57 -30.16 -0.32 -7.68
C MET A 57 -28.84 0.44 -7.76
N MET A 58 -28.09 0.27 -8.87
CA MET A 58 -26.81 0.95 -9.06
C MET A 58 -26.97 2.48 -9.01
N LEU A 59 -28.03 3.01 -9.63
CA LEU A 59 -28.34 4.44 -9.62
C LEU A 59 -28.68 4.92 -8.20
N LEU A 60 -29.54 4.19 -7.49
CA LEU A 60 -29.96 4.52 -6.12
C LEU A 60 -28.76 4.55 -5.18
N LEU A 61 -27.92 3.51 -5.20
CA LEU A 61 -26.73 3.45 -4.37
C LEU A 61 -25.72 4.55 -4.71
N ARG A 62 -25.53 4.87 -6.00
CA ARG A 62 -24.67 5.98 -6.43
C ARG A 62 -25.24 7.35 -6.07
N ASN A 63 -26.55 7.49 -5.96
CA ASN A 63 -27.18 8.75 -5.50
C ASN A 63 -26.97 8.98 -4.01
N GLN A 64 -26.96 7.91 -3.20
CA GLN A 64 -26.82 8.00 -1.75
C GLN A 64 -25.36 8.01 -1.29
N PHE A 65 -24.45 7.35 -2.02
CA PHE A 65 -23.07 7.12 -1.61
C PHE A 65 -22.07 7.47 -2.71
N HIS A 66 -20.89 7.93 -2.29
CA HIS A 66 -19.67 7.85 -3.08
C HIS A 66 -18.98 6.53 -2.78
N PHE A 67 -18.53 5.84 -3.82
CA PHE A 67 -17.77 4.61 -3.72
C PHE A 67 -16.40 4.74 -4.38
N ARG A 68 -15.40 4.06 -3.82
CA ARG A 68 -14.08 3.86 -4.42
C ARG A 68 -13.50 2.53 -3.99
N TYR A 69 -12.72 1.90 -4.86
CA TYR A 69 -12.00 0.67 -4.54
C TYR A 69 -10.58 1.02 -4.12
N ASN A 70 -10.25 0.78 -2.84
CA ASN A 70 -8.90 0.97 -2.33
C ASN A 70 -7.98 -0.12 -2.88
N SER A 71 -7.14 0.24 -3.86
CA SER A 71 -6.28 -0.71 -4.59
C SER A 71 -5.12 -1.25 -3.75
N VAL A 72 -4.78 -0.61 -2.63
CA VAL A 72 -3.76 -1.06 -1.67
C VAL A 72 -4.37 -2.05 -0.69
N MET A 73 -5.45 -1.65 -0.02
CA MET A 73 -6.11 -2.44 1.02
C MET A 73 -7.03 -3.54 0.47
N LYS A 74 -7.35 -3.50 -0.86
CA LYS A 74 -8.15 -4.49 -1.57
C LYS A 74 -9.59 -4.62 -1.07
N TYR A 75 -10.23 -3.49 -0.74
CA TYR A 75 -11.64 -3.43 -0.40
C TYR A 75 -12.30 -2.15 -0.93
N VAL A 76 -13.64 -2.20 -1.02
CA VAL A 76 -14.43 -1.03 -1.41
C VAL A 76 -14.65 -0.14 -0.20
N GLU A 77 -14.50 1.16 -0.40
CA GLU A 77 -14.82 2.20 0.56
C GLU A 77 -16.06 2.97 0.10
N TYR A 78 -16.85 3.45 1.06
CA TYR A 78 -18.00 4.28 0.82
C TYR A 78 -18.01 5.52 1.69
N GLN A 79 -18.66 6.58 1.20
CA GLN A 79 -18.94 7.81 1.93
C GLN A 79 -20.39 8.22 1.67
N PRO A 80 -21.26 8.40 2.71
CA PRO A 80 -22.60 8.95 2.52
C PRO A 80 -22.56 10.39 1.98
N LYS A 81 -23.33 10.67 0.94
CA LYS A 81 -23.38 12.02 0.33
C LYS A 81 -24.02 13.06 1.22
N GLU A 82 -25.07 12.68 1.94
CA GLU A 82 -25.80 13.58 2.85
C GLU A 82 -24.96 14.02 4.06
N LYS A 83 -23.93 13.25 4.41
CA LYS A 83 -23.05 13.49 5.55
C LYS A 83 -21.61 13.64 5.08
N GLY A 84 -21.36 14.61 4.19
CA GLY A 84 -20.08 14.80 3.48
C GLY A 84 -18.85 15.05 4.35
N TRP A 85 -19.01 15.33 5.65
CA TRP A 85 -17.92 15.49 6.60
C TRP A 85 -17.37 14.17 7.18
N TYR A 86 -18.07 13.04 6.97
CA TYR A 86 -17.53 11.73 7.29
C TYR A 86 -16.58 11.25 6.18
N GLY A 87 -15.35 10.88 6.55
CA GLY A 87 -14.40 10.26 5.62
C GLY A 87 -14.89 8.94 5.04
N TYR A 88 -14.19 8.44 4.03
CA TYR A 88 -14.44 7.13 3.46
C TYR A 88 -14.21 6.02 4.50
N ARG A 89 -15.06 5.00 4.48
CA ARG A 89 -15.02 3.83 5.36
C ARG A 89 -15.15 2.55 4.55
N PRO A 90 -14.56 1.43 4.99
CA PRO A 90 -14.76 0.14 4.35
C PRO A 90 -16.22 -0.27 4.29
N VAL A 91 -16.63 -0.90 3.18
CA VAL A 91 -17.94 -1.56 3.10
C VAL A 91 -17.88 -2.90 3.83
N GLU A 92 -18.16 -2.88 5.12
CA GLU A 92 -18.26 -4.07 5.95
C GLU A 92 -19.52 -4.90 5.63
N PRO A 93 -19.57 -6.19 5.98
CA PRO A 93 -20.75 -7.03 5.74
C PRO A 93 -22.06 -6.46 6.31
N ARG A 94 -22.00 -5.77 7.46
CA ARG A 94 -23.16 -5.11 8.06
C ARG A 94 -23.65 -3.94 7.21
N VAL A 95 -22.73 -3.17 6.64
CA VAL A 95 -23.04 -2.04 5.75
C VAL A 95 -23.65 -2.53 4.45
N MET A 96 -23.09 -3.60 3.87
CA MET A 96 -23.62 -4.23 2.65
C MET A 96 -25.06 -4.73 2.87
N LYS A 97 -25.37 -5.37 4.00
CA LYS A 97 -26.72 -5.81 4.36
C LYS A 97 -27.69 -4.59 4.46
N ARG A 98 -27.26 -3.51 5.10
CA ARG A 98 -28.05 -2.27 5.17
C ARG A 98 -28.35 -1.71 3.78
N MET A 99 -27.35 -1.56 2.93
CA MET A 99 -27.53 -1.10 1.55
C MET A 99 -28.51 -1.99 0.77
N THR A 100 -28.44 -3.29 0.95
CA THR A 100 -29.37 -4.25 0.33
C THR A 100 -30.81 -3.99 0.80
N LEU A 101 -31.03 -3.82 2.11
CA LEU A 101 -32.36 -3.54 2.66
C LEU A 101 -32.91 -2.18 2.18
N GLU A 102 -32.08 -1.15 2.11
CA GLU A 102 -32.48 0.17 1.60
C GLU A 102 -32.97 0.08 0.14
N VAL A 103 -32.29 -0.70 -0.69
CA VAL A 103 -32.70 -0.94 -2.09
C VAL A 103 -33.98 -1.74 -2.18
N GLN A 104 -34.14 -2.79 -1.36
CA GLN A 104 -35.38 -3.59 -1.31
C GLN A 104 -36.59 -2.76 -0.81
N LEU A 105 -36.38 -1.91 0.19
CA LEU A 105 -37.42 -0.97 0.68
C LEU A 105 -37.85 0.06 -0.38
N ALA A 106 -36.96 0.37 -1.34
CA ALA A 106 -37.29 1.18 -2.50
C ALA A 106 -38.12 0.40 -3.56
N GLY A 107 -38.49 -0.85 -3.30
CA GLY A 107 -39.33 -1.69 -4.17
C GLY A 107 -38.58 -2.48 -5.24
N LEU A 108 -37.24 -2.49 -5.22
CA LEU A 108 -36.42 -3.22 -6.21
C LEU A 108 -36.19 -4.68 -5.81
N ARG A 109 -36.31 -5.60 -6.77
CA ARG A 109 -36.11 -7.04 -6.58
C ARG A 109 -34.63 -7.40 -6.73
N VAL A 110 -33.83 -7.09 -5.72
CA VAL A 110 -32.38 -7.37 -5.71
C VAL A 110 -31.99 -8.16 -4.48
N SER A 111 -30.93 -8.97 -4.66
CA SER A 111 -30.32 -9.76 -3.59
C SER A 111 -29.03 -9.10 -3.09
N ILE A 112 -28.55 -9.56 -1.94
CA ILE A 112 -27.24 -9.15 -1.43
C ILE A 112 -26.10 -9.51 -2.39
N LYS A 113 -26.28 -10.55 -3.22
CA LYS A 113 -25.33 -10.96 -4.25
C LYS A 113 -25.22 -9.91 -5.35
N ASP A 114 -26.31 -9.27 -5.75
CA ASP A 114 -26.33 -8.23 -6.79
C ASP A 114 -25.63 -6.97 -6.29
N VAL A 115 -25.91 -6.56 -5.04
CA VAL A 115 -25.18 -5.46 -4.39
C VAL A 115 -23.68 -5.75 -4.29
N ARG A 116 -23.31 -6.99 -3.91
CA ARG A 116 -21.91 -7.41 -3.87
C ARG A 116 -21.27 -7.38 -5.24
N ASN A 117 -21.89 -7.94 -6.27
CA ASN A 117 -21.40 -7.95 -7.64
C ASN A 117 -21.15 -6.52 -8.15
N PHE A 118 -22.04 -5.59 -7.85
CA PHE A 118 -21.86 -4.18 -8.19
C PHE A 118 -20.63 -3.59 -7.47
N LEU A 119 -20.52 -3.78 -6.15
CA LEU A 119 -19.46 -3.21 -5.34
C LEU A 119 -18.07 -3.80 -5.69
N GLU A 120 -18.01 -5.09 -6.03
CA GLU A 120 -16.77 -5.79 -6.38
C GLU A 120 -16.41 -5.67 -7.88
N SER A 121 -17.25 -5.00 -8.69
CA SER A 121 -17.01 -4.79 -10.12
C SER A 121 -16.13 -3.57 -10.40
N ASP A 122 -15.61 -3.47 -11.62
CA ASP A 122 -14.86 -2.33 -12.14
C ASP A 122 -15.73 -1.07 -12.40
N TYR A 123 -17.03 -1.17 -12.18
CA TYR A 123 -17.91 0.01 -12.07
C TYR A 123 -17.54 0.94 -10.92
N ILE A 124 -16.83 0.44 -9.90
CA ILE A 124 -16.27 1.23 -8.81
C ILE A 124 -14.86 1.66 -9.18
N LYS A 125 -14.61 2.98 -9.17
CA LYS A 125 -13.32 3.54 -9.54
C LYS A 125 -12.21 3.11 -8.59
N ASN A 126 -11.07 2.73 -9.16
CA ASN A 126 -9.86 2.48 -8.41
C ASN A 126 -9.37 3.77 -7.72
N TYR A 127 -8.89 3.60 -6.51
CA TYR A 127 -8.31 4.64 -5.67
C TYR A 127 -7.02 4.11 -5.03
N ASN A 128 -5.93 4.83 -5.21
CA ASN A 128 -4.67 4.53 -4.53
C ASN A 128 -4.35 5.68 -3.56
N PRO A 129 -4.51 5.47 -2.24
CA PRO A 129 -4.28 6.53 -1.26
C PRO A 129 -2.83 7.02 -1.23
N ILE A 130 -1.87 6.18 -1.61
CA ILE A 130 -0.45 6.53 -1.65
C ILE A 130 -0.19 7.45 -2.84
N GLU A 131 -0.67 7.08 -4.02
CA GLU A 131 -0.52 7.89 -5.24
C GLU A 131 -1.18 9.26 -5.09
N GLU A 132 -2.38 9.31 -4.49
CA GLU A 132 -3.06 10.57 -4.23
C GLU A 132 -2.27 11.46 -3.29
N TYR A 133 -1.74 10.91 -2.19
CA TYR A 133 -0.91 11.67 -1.26
C TYR A 133 0.36 12.20 -1.92
N LEU A 134 1.08 11.35 -2.66
CA LEU A 134 2.28 11.76 -3.38
C LEU A 134 1.97 12.82 -4.46
N TYR A 135 0.83 12.69 -5.15
CA TYR A 135 0.37 13.71 -6.10
C TYR A 135 0.13 15.07 -5.44
N LEU A 136 -0.47 15.09 -4.24
CA LEU A 136 -0.67 16.32 -3.47
C LEU A 136 0.65 16.97 -3.00
N CYS A 137 1.71 16.18 -2.83
CA CYS A 137 3.05 16.68 -2.51
C CYS A 137 3.82 17.17 -3.74
N HIS A 138 3.41 16.80 -4.95
CA HIS A 138 4.13 17.14 -6.17
C HIS A 138 4.23 18.67 -6.34
N ASN A 139 5.43 19.15 -6.72
CA ASN A 139 5.74 20.57 -6.91
C ASN A 139 5.54 21.49 -5.67
N LYS A 140 5.57 20.91 -4.46
CA LYS A 140 5.41 21.67 -3.20
C LYS A 140 6.72 21.89 -2.45
N TRP A 141 7.84 21.38 -2.94
CA TRP A 141 9.13 21.52 -2.26
C TRP A 141 9.62 22.97 -2.26
N ASP A 142 10.04 23.43 -1.09
CA ASP A 142 10.55 24.80 -0.86
C ASP A 142 12.07 24.96 -1.12
N GLY A 143 12.73 23.89 -1.58
CA GLY A 143 14.18 23.88 -1.87
C GLY A 143 15.07 23.58 -0.67
N LYS A 144 14.52 23.38 0.55
CA LYS A 144 15.30 23.06 1.74
C LYS A 144 15.46 21.56 1.94
N ASP A 145 16.52 21.16 2.61
CA ASP A 145 16.81 19.76 2.92
C ASP A 145 16.08 19.31 4.21
N HIS A 146 14.81 18.95 4.06
CA HIS A 146 13.96 18.50 5.15
C HIS A 146 14.28 17.07 5.59
N ILE A 147 14.72 16.20 4.66
CA ILE A 147 14.99 14.79 4.96
C ILE A 147 16.21 14.67 5.88
N ARG A 148 17.34 15.33 5.54
CA ARG A 148 18.50 15.32 6.43
C ARG A 148 18.26 16.09 7.71
N ALA A 149 17.44 17.14 7.68
CA ALA A 149 17.03 17.87 8.89
C ALA A 149 16.27 16.93 9.85
N LEU A 150 15.34 16.10 9.34
CA LEU A 150 14.66 15.08 10.12
C LEU A 150 15.65 14.04 10.68
N ALA A 151 16.59 13.56 9.86
CA ALA A 151 17.60 12.61 10.33
C ALA A 151 18.42 13.15 11.51
N ARG A 152 18.78 14.44 11.48
CA ARG A 152 19.55 15.09 12.54
C ARG A 152 18.80 15.26 13.86
N THR A 153 17.49 15.01 13.92
CA THR A 153 16.75 14.92 15.20
C THR A 153 17.11 13.67 15.99
N VAL A 154 17.73 12.68 15.35
CA VAL A 154 18.25 11.47 15.98
C VAL A 154 19.69 11.75 16.43
N PRO A 155 19.93 11.92 17.76
CA PRO A 155 21.26 12.23 18.25
C PRO A 155 22.17 11.00 18.16
N THR A 156 23.21 11.10 17.34
CA THR A 156 24.18 10.03 17.13
C THR A 156 25.56 10.59 16.80
N ASN A 157 26.61 9.85 17.10
CA ASN A 157 28.00 10.17 16.71
C ASN A 157 28.36 9.64 15.30
N ASN A 158 27.44 8.95 14.63
CA ASN A 158 27.69 8.43 13.29
C ASN A 158 27.67 9.59 12.27
N PRO A 159 28.81 9.94 11.63
CA PRO A 159 28.87 11.09 10.72
C PRO A 159 28.09 10.88 9.42
N TYR A 160 27.83 9.64 9.05
CA TYR A 160 27.15 9.27 7.79
C TYR A 160 25.63 9.16 7.94
N TRP A 161 25.10 9.21 9.16
CA TRP A 161 23.69 8.92 9.44
C TRP A 161 22.74 9.74 8.58
N ALA A 162 22.93 11.05 8.49
CA ALA A 162 22.02 11.93 7.77
C ALA A 162 21.95 11.59 6.27
N ASP A 163 23.08 11.25 5.65
CA ASP A 163 23.17 10.89 4.24
C ASP A 163 22.62 9.47 3.99
N TRP A 164 22.90 8.53 4.87
CA TRP A 164 22.33 7.18 4.77
C TRP A 164 20.82 7.20 4.96
N PHE A 165 20.33 7.99 5.92
CA PHE A 165 18.89 8.18 6.10
C PHE A 165 18.24 8.81 4.87
N TYR A 166 18.88 9.80 4.27
CA TYR A 166 18.41 10.42 3.03
C TYR A 166 18.26 9.38 1.91
N THR A 167 19.30 8.60 1.63
CA THR A 167 19.27 7.56 0.59
C THR A 167 18.21 6.51 0.88
N TRP A 168 18.10 6.05 2.12
CA TRP A 168 17.06 5.09 2.55
C TRP A 168 15.66 5.66 2.41
N PHE A 169 15.46 6.93 2.77
CA PHE A 169 14.17 7.61 2.67
C PHE A 169 13.72 7.74 1.20
N LEU A 170 14.64 8.10 0.30
CA LEU A 170 14.36 8.07 -1.14
C LEU A 170 13.97 6.67 -1.60
N GLY A 171 14.69 5.64 -1.16
CA GLY A 171 14.36 4.23 -1.46
C GLY A 171 12.99 3.83 -0.92
N MET A 172 12.58 4.32 0.24
CA MET A 172 11.26 4.10 0.83
C MET A 172 10.16 4.74 -0.04
N VAL A 173 10.30 6.01 -0.40
CA VAL A 173 9.32 6.72 -1.24
C VAL A 173 9.24 6.10 -2.63
N ASP A 174 10.37 5.74 -3.21
CA ASP A 174 10.41 5.07 -4.50
C ASP A 174 9.73 3.68 -4.44
N GLN A 175 9.89 2.94 -3.33
CA GLN A 175 9.20 1.66 -3.10
C GLN A 175 7.67 1.83 -3.10
N TRP A 176 7.15 2.93 -2.55
CA TRP A 176 5.71 3.24 -2.49
C TRP A 176 5.07 3.52 -3.85
N ARG A 177 5.86 3.84 -4.87
CA ARG A 177 5.36 4.01 -6.24
C ARG A 177 4.85 2.71 -6.87
N GLY A 178 5.04 1.57 -6.17
CA GLY A 178 4.37 0.31 -6.47
C GLY A 178 4.75 -0.36 -7.80
N TYR A 179 5.94 -0.09 -8.32
CA TYR A 179 6.40 -0.72 -9.58
C TYR A 179 6.69 -2.21 -9.38
N THR A 180 6.12 -3.07 -10.22
CA THR A 180 6.36 -4.53 -10.23
C THR A 180 7.63 -4.92 -10.97
N HIS A 181 8.15 -4.07 -11.86
CA HIS A 181 9.32 -4.38 -12.70
C HIS A 181 10.64 -3.86 -12.10
N ARG A 182 10.73 -3.78 -10.78
CA ARG A 182 11.97 -3.39 -10.11
C ARG A 182 12.96 -4.53 -10.10
N GLN A 183 14.20 -4.23 -10.40
CA GLN A 183 15.31 -5.18 -10.21
C GLN A 183 15.62 -5.39 -8.73
N TYR A 184 15.51 -4.32 -7.92
CA TYR A 184 15.83 -4.32 -6.49
C TYR A 184 14.76 -3.57 -5.69
N GLY A 185 14.47 -4.09 -4.48
CA GLY A 185 13.68 -3.37 -3.49
C GLY A 185 14.57 -2.48 -2.62
N ASN A 186 13.96 -1.70 -1.70
CA ASN A 186 14.68 -1.02 -0.62
C ASN A 186 15.26 -2.07 0.33
N SER A 187 16.49 -2.48 0.10
CA SER A 187 17.11 -3.68 0.68
C SER A 187 17.90 -3.41 1.97
N VAL A 188 17.81 -2.19 2.50
CA VAL A 188 18.47 -1.75 3.72
C VAL A 188 17.45 -1.21 4.69
N ALA A 189 17.64 -1.44 5.99
CA ALA A 189 16.79 -0.94 7.06
C ALA A 189 17.64 -0.20 8.10
N PRO A 190 17.31 1.05 8.46
CA PRO A 190 17.87 1.68 9.64
C PRO A 190 17.54 0.87 10.89
N LEU A 191 18.50 0.73 11.80
CA LEU A 191 18.37 0.03 13.07
C LEU A 191 18.79 0.98 14.18
N LEU A 192 17.79 1.54 14.89
CA LEU A 192 18.00 2.50 15.96
C LEU A 192 18.28 1.76 17.28
N ILE A 193 19.43 1.98 17.85
CA ILE A 193 19.94 1.26 19.03
C ILE A 193 20.08 2.24 20.18
N SER A 194 19.43 1.98 21.30
CA SER A 194 19.60 2.71 22.55
C SER A 194 18.85 2.02 23.68
N LYS A 195 19.10 2.40 24.90
CA LYS A 195 18.24 2.01 26.02
C LYS A 195 16.79 2.47 25.82
N GLN A 196 15.89 1.90 26.59
CA GLN A 196 14.46 2.22 26.58
C GLN A 196 14.22 3.71 26.90
N GLY A 197 13.11 4.27 26.36
CA GLY A 197 12.71 5.66 26.65
C GLY A 197 13.32 6.73 25.72
N PHE A 198 14.11 6.35 24.69
CA PHE A 198 14.72 7.30 23.75
C PHE A 198 13.83 7.63 22.54
N ASN A 199 12.52 7.38 22.60
CA ASN A 199 11.52 7.74 21.60
C ASN A 199 11.70 7.09 20.21
N LYS A 200 12.44 5.97 20.11
CA LYS A 200 12.70 5.27 18.84
C LYS A 200 11.42 4.91 18.09
N SER A 201 10.51 4.17 18.70
CA SER A 201 9.26 3.72 18.06
C SER A 201 8.33 4.89 17.71
N THR A 202 8.37 5.97 18.53
CA THR A 202 7.66 7.22 18.22
C THR A 202 8.22 7.88 16.95
N PHE A 203 9.54 7.95 16.80
CA PHE A 203 10.20 8.47 15.61
C PHE A 203 9.81 7.64 14.38
N CYS A 204 9.92 6.31 14.46
CA CYS A 204 9.55 5.42 13.36
C CYS A 204 8.12 5.64 12.87
N ARG A 205 7.16 5.72 13.81
CA ARG A 205 5.74 5.96 13.48
C ARG A 205 5.51 7.32 12.84
N ARG A 206 6.26 8.34 13.22
CA ARG A 206 6.14 9.70 12.69
C ARG A 206 6.75 9.91 11.30
N LEU A 207 7.42 8.90 10.73
CA LEU A 207 7.89 8.97 9.34
C LEU A 207 6.74 8.98 8.34
N LEU A 208 5.59 8.38 8.70
CA LEU A 208 4.39 8.43 7.88
C LEU A 208 3.52 9.64 8.24
N PRO A 209 2.90 10.29 7.23
CA PRO A 209 1.93 11.35 7.47
C PRO A 209 0.65 10.79 8.11
N PRO A 210 -0.13 11.63 8.81
CA PRO A 210 -1.38 11.19 9.45
C PRO A 210 -2.34 10.47 8.51
N GLU A 211 -2.43 10.91 7.26
CA GLU A 211 -3.31 10.36 6.22
C GLU A 211 -2.93 8.93 5.81
N LEU A 212 -1.66 8.56 5.99
CA LEU A 212 -1.11 7.25 5.64
C LEU A 212 -0.69 6.42 6.86
N GLN A 213 -1.10 6.79 8.09
CA GLN A 213 -0.75 6.07 9.31
C GLN A 213 -1.23 4.61 9.30
N TRP A 214 -2.27 4.28 8.57
CA TRP A 214 -2.72 2.91 8.35
C TRP A 214 -1.65 2.03 7.67
N GLY A 215 -0.71 2.65 6.96
CA GLY A 215 0.42 1.97 6.30
C GLY A 215 1.61 1.67 7.22
N TYR A 216 1.55 2.03 8.52
CA TYR A 216 2.57 1.70 9.50
C TYR A 216 2.21 0.42 10.25
N SER A 217 3.20 -0.44 10.48
CA SER A 217 3.07 -1.62 11.34
C SER A 217 4.32 -1.80 12.18
N ASP A 218 4.14 -2.11 13.46
CA ASP A 218 5.19 -2.49 14.42
C ASP A 218 4.95 -3.89 15.02
N ASN A 219 4.00 -4.63 14.43
CA ASN A 219 3.62 -5.97 14.88
C ASN A 219 3.63 -6.96 13.70
N LEU A 220 4.84 -7.26 13.18
CA LEU A 220 4.99 -8.23 12.10
C LEU A 220 5.32 -9.62 12.67
N ILE A 221 4.42 -10.58 12.49
CA ILE A 221 4.64 -11.99 12.89
C ILE A 221 5.44 -12.68 11.80
N LEU A 222 6.74 -12.90 12.03
CA LEU A 222 7.67 -13.48 11.05
C LEU A 222 7.50 -14.99 10.83
N SER A 223 6.73 -15.70 11.66
CA SER A 223 6.53 -17.16 11.58
C SER A 223 5.70 -17.61 10.38
N GLU A 224 4.82 -16.74 9.86
CA GLU A 224 3.89 -17.08 8.78
C GLU A 224 4.21 -16.34 7.48
N LYS A 225 4.96 -16.99 6.61
CA LYS A 225 5.45 -16.42 5.35
C LYS A 225 4.36 -15.74 4.50
N ARG A 226 3.15 -16.33 4.43
CA ARG A 226 2.06 -15.76 3.64
C ARG A 226 1.54 -14.45 4.22
N GLN A 227 1.38 -14.38 5.55
CA GLN A 227 0.94 -13.16 6.23
C GLN A 227 1.98 -12.07 6.11
N VAL A 228 3.27 -12.43 6.21
CA VAL A 228 4.37 -11.48 5.99
C VAL A 228 4.34 -10.90 4.58
N TYR A 229 4.14 -11.71 3.55
CA TYR A 229 4.05 -11.22 2.17
C TYR A 229 2.82 -10.31 1.97
N GLN A 230 1.68 -10.68 2.55
CA GLN A 230 0.49 -9.84 2.52
C GLN A 230 0.73 -8.50 3.23
N ALA A 231 1.36 -8.52 4.40
CA ALA A 231 1.73 -7.31 5.14
C ALA A 231 2.66 -6.41 4.30
N MET A 232 3.68 -6.98 3.64
CA MET A 232 4.60 -6.22 2.79
C MET A 232 3.96 -5.62 1.54
N ALA A 233 2.85 -6.19 1.06
CA ALA A 233 2.07 -5.65 -0.06
C ALA A 233 1.08 -4.57 0.36
N GLN A 234 0.75 -4.45 1.65
CA GLN A 234 -0.26 -3.53 2.18
C GLN A 234 0.33 -2.42 3.04
N PHE A 235 1.31 -2.73 3.91
CA PHE A 235 1.98 -1.71 4.73
C PHE A 235 3.10 -1.03 3.96
N MET A 236 3.32 0.23 4.29
CA MET A 236 4.30 1.12 3.65
C MET A 236 5.62 1.17 4.41
N LEU A 237 5.54 1.10 5.74
CA LEU A 237 6.68 1.09 6.66
C LEU A 237 6.43 0.06 7.76
N ILE A 238 7.32 -0.90 7.87
CA ILE A 238 7.29 -1.93 8.92
C ILE A 238 8.45 -1.68 9.88
N ASN A 239 8.12 -1.41 11.13
CA ASN A 239 9.10 -1.34 12.20
C ASN A 239 9.29 -2.74 12.81
N LEU A 240 10.49 -3.27 12.72
CA LEU A 240 10.91 -4.47 13.45
C LEU A 240 11.26 -4.02 14.89
N ASP A 241 10.23 -3.81 15.69
CA ASP A 241 10.41 -3.38 17.08
C ASP A 241 11.03 -4.53 17.91
N GLU A 242 11.83 -4.16 18.90
CA GLU A 242 12.57 -5.12 19.70
C GLU A 242 13.38 -6.14 18.86
N PHE A 243 14.12 -5.66 17.87
CA PHE A 243 14.90 -6.45 16.93
C PHE A 243 15.79 -7.52 17.62
N ASN A 244 16.24 -7.24 18.84
CA ASN A 244 16.99 -8.17 19.70
C ASN A 244 16.20 -9.44 20.08
N GLN A 245 14.89 -9.48 19.95
CA GLN A 245 14.06 -10.67 20.20
C GLN A 245 13.94 -11.57 18.97
N ILE A 246 14.32 -11.10 17.78
CA ILE A 246 14.31 -11.91 16.56
C ILE A 246 15.45 -12.92 16.64
N SER A 247 15.12 -14.21 16.61
CA SER A 247 16.14 -15.26 16.73
C SER A 247 17.18 -15.18 15.60
N PRO A 248 18.45 -15.56 15.87
CA PRO A 248 19.53 -15.57 14.87
C PRO A 248 19.17 -16.32 13.59
N GLN A 249 18.46 -17.46 13.69
CA GLN A 249 18.04 -18.26 12.53
C GLN A 249 17.07 -17.48 11.63
N VAL A 250 16.15 -16.70 12.22
CA VAL A 250 15.21 -15.86 11.47
C VAL A 250 15.93 -14.68 10.83
N GLN A 251 16.87 -14.04 11.54
CA GLN A 251 17.67 -12.94 11.01
C GLN A 251 18.51 -13.40 9.81
N GLN A 252 19.26 -14.49 9.95
CA GLN A 252 20.18 -15.01 8.94
C GLN A 252 19.46 -15.63 7.74
N GLY A 253 18.30 -16.24 7.95
CA GLY A 253 17.56 -16.96 6.92
C GLY A 253 16.44 -16.10 6.31
N PHE A 254 15.31 -16.08 6.98
CA PHE A 254 14.07 -15.54 6.41
C PHE A 254 14.11 -14.02 6.22
N LEU A 255 14.48 -13.27 7.25
CA LEU A 255 14.50 -11.80 7.22
C LEU A 255 15.50 -11.25 6.19
N LYS A 256 16.68 -11.89 6.10
CA LYS A 256 17.70 -11.57 5.12
C LYS A 256 17.17 -11.62 3.69
N ASN A 257 16.40 -12.66 3.36
CA ASN A 257 15.80 -12.80 2.04
C ASN A 257 14.63 -11.84 1.85
N LEU A 258 13.82 -11.65 2.88
CA LEU A 258 12.62 -10.81 2.86
C LEU A 258 12.93 -9.36 2.49
N ILE A 259 13.95 -8.76 3.12
CA ILE A 259 14.35 -7.36 2.91
C ILE A 259 14.80 -7.10 1.46
N GLN A 260 15.26 -8.13 0.74
CA GLN A 260 15.74 -7.98 -0.64
C GLN A 260 14.67 -8.18 -1.72
N LEU A 261 13.50 -8.73 -1.38
CA LEU A 261 12.48 -9.02 -2.38
C LEU A 261 12.00 -7.73 -3.06
N PRO A 262 12.08 -7.63 -4.39
CA PRO A 262 11.54 -6.47 -5.11
C PRO A 262 10.02 -6.57 -5.28
N THR A 263 9.50 -7.78 -5.43
CA THR A 263 8.08 -8.12 -5.61
C THR A 263 7.71 -9.32 -4.76
N LEU A 264 6.42 -9.55 -4.60
CA LEU A 264 5.87 -10.57 -3.73
C LEU A 264 4.97 -11.51 -4.53
N LYS A 265 5.24 -12.82 -4.47
CA LYS A 265 4.43 -13.84 -5.15
C LYS A 265 3.71 -14.68 -4.10
N TYR A 266 2.40 -14.50 -3.99
CA TYR A 266 1.57 -15.30 -3.08
C TYR A 266 0.14 -15.45 -3.63
N LYS A 267 -0.59 -16.43 -3.10
CA LYS A 267 -2.02 -16.60 -3.36
C LYS A 267 -2.79 -15.76 -2.34
N PRO A 268 -3.52 -14.70 -2.76
CA PRO A 268 -4.30 -13.89 -1.83
C PRO A 268 -5.43 -14.71 -1.20
N PRO A 269 -5.99 -14.28 -0.06
CA PRO A 269 -7.20 -14.88 0.48
C PRO A 269 -8.30 -14.89 -0.59
N TYR A 270 -8.97 -16.01 -0.74
CA TYR A 270 -10.03 -16.24 -1.76
C TYR A 270 -9.58 -16.16 -3.23
N GLY A 271 -8.30 -15.94 -3.50
CA GLY A 271 -7.76 -15.98 -4.86
C GLY A 271 -7.75 -17.38 -5.45
N SER A 272 -7.86 -17.53 -6.77
CA SER A 272 -7.80 -18.81 -7.48
C SER A 272 -6.36 -19.26 -7.74
N HIS A 273 -5.43 -18.34 -7.95
CA HIS A 273 -4.05 -18.61 -8.35
C HIS A 273 -3.04 -17.70 -7.64
N VAL A 274 -1.75 -18.02 -7.76
CA VAL A 274 -0.66 -17.18 -7.28
C VAL A 274 -0.56 -15.94 -8.16
N MET A 275 -0.49 -14.78 -7.53
CA MET A 275 -0.36 -13.49 -8.18
C MET A 275 0.94 -12.81 -7.74
N GLU A 276 1.44 -11.91 -8.56
CA GLU A 276 2.56 -11.04 -8.23
C GLU A 276 2.03 -9.67 -7.78
N PHE A 277 2.55 -9.21 -6.65
CA PHE A 277 2.19 -7.92 -6.05
C PHE A 277 3.42 -7.04 -5.93
N PRO A 278 3.29 -5.73 -6.10
CA PRO A 278 4.35 -4.82 -5.74
C PRO A 278 4.61 -4.92 -4.23
N ARG A 279 5.89 -4.88 -3.86
CA ARG A 279 6.23 -4.68 -2.45
C ARG A 279 6.16 -3.19 -2.16
N LEU A 280 5.33 -2.80 -1.19
CA LEU A 280 5.23 -1.41 -0.70
C LEU A 280 6.13 -1.19 0.52
N ALA A 281 6.28 -2.19 1.37
CA ALA A 281 6.97 -2.07 2.63
C ALA A 281 8.47 -1.78 2.48
N SER A 282 8.92 -0.71 3.14
CA SER A 282 10.29 -0.55 3.60
C SER A 282 10.39 -0.93 5.07
N PHE A 283 11.59 -1.26 5.53
CA PHE A 283 11.82 -1.68 6.91
C PHE A 283 12.64 -0.63 7.67
N ILE A 284 12.31 -0.49 8.93
CA ILE A 284 13.11 0.17 9.97
C ILE A 284 13.10 -0.75 11.18
N ALA A 285 14.08 -0.65 12.06
CA ALA A 285 14.16 -1.52 13.23
C ALA A 285 14.56 -0.72 14.48
N THR A 286 14.19 -1.22 15.65
CA THR A 286 14.59 -0.66 16.95
C THR A 286 15.14 -1.76 17.84
N SER A 287 16.14 -1.44 18.66
CA SER A 287 16.68 -2.36 19.65
C SER A 287 17.01 -1.63 20.96
N ASN A 288 16.94 -2.39 22.05
CA ASN A 288 17.37 -1.94 23.38
C ASN A 288 18.75 -2.53 23.77
N MET A 289 19.37 -3.34 22.88
CA MET A 289 20.65 -3.99 23.09
C MET A 289 21.58 -3.65 21.93
N ASN A 290 22.88 -3.67 22.16
CA ASN A 290 23.91 -3.35 21.19
C ASN A 290 24.37 -4.60 20.39
N ASP A 291 24.55 -5.74 21.06
CA ASP A 291 25.04 -6.98 20.44
C ASP A 291 23.88 -7.74 19.78
N ILE A 292 23.53 -7.36 18.56
CA ILE A 292 22.28 -7.81 17.92
C ILE A 292 22.44 -8.31 16.49
N LEU A 293 23.55 -7.97 15.81
CA LEU A 293 23.81 -8.44 14.46
C LEU A 293 24.52 -9.79 14.50
N THR A 294 23.78 -10.84 14.23
CA THR A 294 24.28 -12.24 14.35
C THR A 294 24.83 -12.82 13.05
N ASP A 295 24.62 -12.15 11.91
CA ASP A 295 25.08 -12.60 10.59
C ASP A 295 26.08 -11.62 9.99
N PRO A 296 27.40 -11.89 10.06
CA PRO A 296 28.42 -11.01 9.48
C PRO A 296 28.24 -10.77 7.98
N SER A 297 27.67 -11.74 7.25
CA SER A 297 27.37 -11.60 5.82
C SER A 297 26.09 -10.84 5.54
N GLY A 298 25.19 -10.75 6.52
CA GLY A 298 23.87 -10.13 6.44
C GLY A 298 23.82 -8.72 7.02
N ASN A 299 24.80 -8.31 7.79
CA ASN A 299 24.81 -7.03 8.51
C ASN A 299 24.71 -5.81 7.57
N ARG A 300 25.14 -5.94 6.31
CA ARG A 300 25.00 -4.92 5.25
C ARG A 300 23.55 -4.45 4.97
N ARG A 301 22.55 -5.19 5.47
CA ARG A 301 21.13 -4.87 5.33
C ARG A 301 20.59 -3.96 6.42
N PHE A 302 21.40 -3.72 7.44
CA PHE A 302 21.01 -2.86 8.55
C PHE A 302 22.01 -1.71 8.66
N ILE A 303 21.48 -0.52 8.90
CA ILE A 303 22.28 0.66 9.25
C ILE A 303 22.17 0.81 10.76
N GLY A 304 23.12 0.25 11.49
CA GLY A 304 23.19 0.33 12.94
C GLY A 304 23.54 1.75 13.39
N ILE A 305 22.67 2.35 14.17
CA ILE A 305 22.80 3.72 14.68
C ILE A 305 22.59 3.71 16.18
N GLU A 306 23.68 3.88 16.93
CA GLU A 306 23.61 4.10 18.37
C GLU A 306 23.20 5.55 18.66
N LEU A 307 22.17 5.71 19.49
CA LEU A 307 21.69 6.99 19.93
C LEU A 307 22.43 7.46 21.20
N THR A 308 22.94 8.67 21.17
CA THR A 308 23.63 9.29 22.30
C THR A 308 22.67 9.98 23.29
N GLY A 309 21.39 10.14 22.91
CA GLY A 309 20.35 10.74 23.73
C GLY A 309 18.96 10.46 23.18
N PRO A 310 17.89 10.91 23.85
CA PRO A 310 16.54 10.76 23.35
C PRO A 310 16.31 11.58 22.10
N ILE A 311 15.53 11.00 21.16
CA ILE A 311 15.12 11.70 19.93
C ILE A 311 14.15 12.82 20.32
N ASP A 312 14.37 14.02 19.79
CA ASP A 312 13.42 15.12 19.95
C ASP A 312 12.18 14.88 19.07
N VAL A 313 11.11 14.51 19.75
CA VAL A 313 9.80 14.30 19.12
C VAL A 313 8.82 15.45 19.37
N SER A 314 9.26 16.58 19.91
CA SER A 314 8.42 17.76 20.13
C SER A 314 8.00 18.41 18.81
N VAL A 315 8.91 18.48 17.84
CA VAL A 315 8.66 19.02 16.51
C VAL A 315 8.03 17.96 15.62
N ARG A 316 6.90 18.29 15.01
CA ARG A 316 6.26 17.41 14.02
C ARG A 316 6.98 17.54 12.66
N PRO A 317 7.30 16.41 11.98
CA PRO A 317 7.84 16.47 10.64
C PRO A 317 6.89 17.18 9.67
N ASN A 318 7.43 18.03 8.80
CA ASN A 318 6.66 18.58 7.70
C ASN A 318 6.60 17.55 6.56
N HIS A 319 5.64 16.62 6.64
CA HIS A 319 5.52 15.52 5.70
C HIS A 319 5.37 15.99 4.25
N GLN A 320 4.61 17.05 3.99
CA GLN A 320 4.47 17.58 2.64
C GLN A 320 5.84 17.95 2.05
N GLN A 321 6.71 18.59 2.82
CA GLN A 321 8.04 18.97 2.35
C GLN A 321 8.99 17.78 2.22
N LEU A 322 8.93 16.82 3.17
CA LEU A 322 9.73 15.59 3.09
C LEU A 322 9.44 14.80 1.82
N PHE A 323 8.16 14.58 1.52
CA PHE A 323 7.78 13.81 0.34
C PHE A 323 7.92 14.61 -0.95
N ALA A 324 7.69 15.93 -0.94
CA ALA A 324 7.93 16.79 -2.08
C ALA A 324 9.44 16.81 -2.44
N GLN A 325 10.33 16.91 -1.46
CA GLN A 325 11.78 16.79 -1.65
C GLN A 325 12.14 15.44 -2.27
N ALA A 326 11.64 14.36 -1.71
CA ALA A 326 11.93 13.01 -2.22
C ALA A 326 11.45 12.82 -3.67
N LEU A 327 10.26 13.33 -4.03
CA LEU A 327 9.76 13.26 -5.40
C LEU A 327 10.63 14.03 -6.40
N VAL A 328 11.11 15.21 -6.02
CA VAL A 328 12.03 16.01 -6.86
C VAL A 328 13.37 15.29 -7.00
N ALA A 329 13.96 14.80 -5.93
CA ALA A 329 15.22 14.06 -5.96
C ALA A 329 15.12 12.81 -6.85
N LEU A 330 14.06 12.01 -6.69
CA LEU A 330 13.79 10.84 -7.54
C LEU A 330 13.54 11.22 -9.00
N GLY A 331 12.86 12.35 -9.25
CA GLY A 331 12.64 12.88 -10.59
C GLY A 331 13.94 13.33 -11.29
N ASN A 332 14.89 13.80 -10.52
CA ASN A 332 16.23 14.18 -10.98
C ASN A 332 17.18 12.97 -11.14
N GLY A 333 16.72 11.76 -10.81
CA GLY A 333 17.53 10.53 -10.92
C GLY A 333 18.56 10.37 -9.80
N GLU A 334 18.34 10.98 -8.62
CA GLU A 334 19.20 10.76 -7.47
C GLU A 334 19.15 9.30 -7.01
N LYS A 335 20.29 8.79 -6.54
CA LYS A 335 20.40 7.40 -6.09
C LYS A 335 19.51 7.16 -4.87
N CYS A 336 18.63 6.18 -4.96
CA CYS A 336 17.77 5.71 -3.89
C CYS A 336 18.16 4.30 -3.39
N TYR A 337 19.42 3.93 -3.59
CA TYR A 337 20.01 2.66 -3.18
C TYR A 337 21.46 2.87 -2.78
N PHE A 338 21.99 1.94 -1.99
CA PHE A 338 23.37 1.97 -1.53
C PHE A 338 24.28 1.24 -2.53
N ASP A 339 25.30 1.92 -3.01
CA ASP A 339 26.34 1.32 -3.86
C ASP A 339 27.35 0.49 -3.03
N ALA A 340 28.29 -0.16 -3.73
CA ALA A 340 29.25 -1.05 -3.08
C ALA A 340 30.14 -0.36 -2.05
N GLU A 341 30.51 0.91 -2.28
CA GLU A 341 31.34 1.69 -1.35
C GLU A 341 30.53 2.04 -0.09
N GLN A 342 29.31 2.53 -0.25
CA GLN A 342 28.42 2.83 0.86
C GLN A 342 28.09 1.57 1.68
N VAL A 343 27.83 0.44 1.01
CA VAL A 343 27.63 -0.86 1.68
C VAL A 343 28.84 -1.25 2.52
N LYS A 344 30.07 -1.04 1.99
CA LYS A 344 31.29 -1.33 2.74
C LYS A 344 31.43 -0.45 3.99
N LEU A 345 31.11 0.85 3.88
CA LEU A 345 31.10 1.77 5.02
C LEU A 345 30.06 1.38 6.07
N ILE A 346 28.85 0.97 5.63
CA ILE A 346 27.81 0.46 6.53
C ILE A 346 28.31 -0.76 7.28
N MET A 347 28.92 -1.72 6.59
CA MET A 347 29.48 -2.93 7.23
C MET A 347 30.56 -2.59 8.25
N GLN A 348 31.46 -1.66 7.92
CA GLN A 348 32.50 -1.20 8.85
C GLN A 348 31.89 -0.53 10.09
N SER A 349 30.86 0.31 9.90
CA SER A 349 30.16 0.95 11.01
C SER A 349 29.42 -0.06 11.89
N ASN A 350 28.95 -1.15 11.32
CA ASN A 350 28.18 -2.18 12.02
C ASN A 350 29.03 -3.14 12.86
N CYS A 351 30.35 -3.21 12.67
CA CYS A 351 31.24 -4.12 13.43
C CYS A 351 31.07 -3.98 14.95
N GLN A 352 30.76 -2.80 15.46
CA GLN A 352 30.52 -2.55 16.88
C GLN A 352 29.21 -3.16 17.40
N PHE A 353 28.29 -3.60 16.55
CA PHE A 353 27.00 -4.19 16.91
C PHE A 353 26.95 -5.70 16.62
N GLU A 354 28.04 -6.29 16.17
CA GLU A 354 28.12 -7.73 15.90
C GLU A 354 28.26 -8.50 17.20
N VAL A 355 27.56 -9.62 17.28
CA VAL A 355 27.68 -10.55 18.39
C VAL A 355 29.06 -11.20 18.31
N VAL A 356 29.90 -10.97 19.31
CA VAL A 356 31.20 -11.64 19.45
C VAL A 356 30.93 -13.12 19.70
N GLN A 357 31.25 -13.99 18.73
CA GLN A 357 31.23 -15.42 18.98
C GLN A 357 32.38 -15.76 19.89
N PRO A 358 32.19 -16.55 20.97
CA PRO A 358 33.31 -17.08 21.75
C PRO A 358 34.21 -17.84 20.79
N ILE A 359 35.50 -17.53 20.85
CA ILE A 359 36.53 -18.33 20.17
C ILE A 359 36.63 -19.63 20.99
N ASP A 360 36.16 -20.75 20.44
CA ASP A 360 36.38 -22.10 21.00
C ASP A 360 37.85 -22.52 20.94
#